data_5840ce09e15717897d744fc65cf1c1ed
#
_entry.id   5840ce09e15717897d744fc65cf1c1ed
#
_cell.length_a   1.000
_cell.length_b   1.000
_cell.length_c   1.000
_cell.angle_alpha   90.00
_cell.angle_beta   90.00
_cell.angle_gamma   90.00
#
_symmetry.space_group_name_H-M   'P 1'
#
loop_
_entity.id
_entity.type
_entity.pdbx_description
1 polymer ?
#
loop_
_entity_poly.entity_id
_entity_poly.type
_entity_poly.pdbx_seq_one_letter_code
_entity_poly.pdbx_strand_id
1 'polypeptide(L)'
;RRTINSKKRGLIDLRRTMRLSLRRGGEIMDLAHSRRRRQRLKLVLLCDVSKSMDLYSRFLIQFIYAFQSVYRRIETFVFSTSLHRITETLRKEELYSALEKLSVTVPDWSGGTKIGASFKQFVEQYGLKLVDSQTVVLIISDGWDTGEVDLLEDSMHFLHKHARNVIWLNPLKGSPGYQPATRGMQAALPHIDIFASAHNLNSLRNLVHQLARIQAGQSSRMVIGV
;
A
#
# COMPACT_ATOMS: atom_id res chain seq x y z
N ARG A 1 6.14 16.96 -12.06
CA ARG A 1 4.77 17.05 -11.44
C ARG A 1 3.83 17.58 -12.50
N ARG A 2 2.86 16.79 -12.95
CA ARG A 2 1.90 17.22 -13.99
C ARG A 2 0.78 18.04 -13.34
N THR A 3 0.54 19.24 -13.87
CA THR A 3 -0.60 20.11 -13.54
C THR A 3 -1.65 20.01 -14.64
N ILE A 4 -2.91 20.27 -14.30
CA ILE A 4 -4.01 20.37 -15.26
C ILE A 4 -4.65 21.76 -15.17
N ASN A 5 -5.20 22.21 -16.27
CA ASN A 5 -5.89 23.50 -16.34
C ASN A 5 -7.12 23.49 -15.43
N SER A 6 -7.36 24.58 -14.72
CA SER A 6 -8.54 24.79 -13.88
C SER A 6 -9.24 26.08 -14.27
N LYS A 7 -10.57 26.10 -14.28
CA LYS A 7 -11.34 27.29 -14.69
C LYS A 7 -11.44 28.38 -13.61
N LYS A 8 -11.44 28.03 -12.32
CA LYS A 8 -11.65 29.01 -11.23
C LYS A 8 -10.96 28.70 -9.88
N ARG A 9 -10.18 27.62 -9.75
CA ARG A 9 -9.53 27.25 -8.46
C ARG A 9 -8.15 26.64 -8.71
N GLY A 10 -7.14 27.10 -7.98
CA GLY A 10 -5.77 26.58 -8.04
C GLY A 10 -4.73 27.69 -7.96
N LEU A 11 -3.46 27.33 -8.16
CA LEU A 11 -2.37 28.30 -8.29
C LEU A 11 -2.47 29.02 -9.62
N ILE A 12 -2.13 30.30 -9.63
CA ILE A 12 -2.05 31.10 -10.87
C ILE A 12 -0.92 30.52 -11.73
N ASP A 13 -1.24 30.21 -12.98
CA ASP A 13 -0.28 29.80 -14.00
C ASP A 13 0.18 31.04 -14.77
N LEU A 14 1.22 31.71 -14.26
CA LEU A 14 1.75 32.95 -14.83
C LEU A 14 2.12 32.80 -16.31
N ARG A 15 2.78 31.69 -16.68
CA ARG A 15 3.20 31.45 -18.07
C ARG A 15 2.01 31.39 -19.03
N ARG A 16 0.94 30.73 -18.59
CA ARG A 16 -0.29 30.62 -19.38
C ARG A 16 -1.07 31.92 -19.37
N THR A 17 -1.13 32.62 -18.24
CA THR A 17 -1.74 33.95 -18.12
C THR A 17 -1.08 34.92 -19.10
N MET A 18 0.25 35.02 -19.10
CA MET A 18 1.00 35.88 -20.03
C MET A 18 0.77 35.51 -21.50
N ARG A 19 0.72 34.21 -21.83
CA ARG A 19 0.44 33.77 -23.22
C ARG A 19 -0.98 34.15 -23.67
N LEU A 20 -1.96 34.12 -22.77
CA LEU A 20 -3.32 34.55 -23.05
C LEU A 20 -3.42 36.08 -23.20
N SER A 21 -2.71 36.84 -22.38
CA SER A 21 -2.68 38.31 -22.46
C SER A 21 -2.03 38.79 -23.76
N LEU A 22 -0.91 38.19 -24.18
CA LEU A 22 -0.25 38.53 -25.43
C LEU A 22 -1.15 38.34 -26.67
N ARG A 23 -2.02 37.33 -26.63
CA ARG A 23 -3.03 37.10 -27.73
C ARG A 23 -4.18 38.11 -27.75
N ARG A 24 -4.33 38.91 -26.69
CA ARG A 24 -5.41 39.89 -26.48
C ARG A 24 -4.90 41.30 -26.29
N GLY A 25 -3.79 41.63 -26.96
CA GLY A 25 -3.24 42.99 -26.93
C GLY A 25 -2.40 43.36 -25.73
N GLY A 26 -2.01 42.38 -24.91
CA GLY A 26 -1.08 42.61 -23.78
C GLY A 26 -1.77 42.86 -22.43
N GLU A 27 -3.05 43.08 -22.38
CA GLU A 27 -3.77 43.28 -21.11
C GLU A 27 -4.10 41.96 -20.42
N ILE A 28 -3.88 41.91 -19.09
CA ILE A 28 -4.22 40.75 -18.27
C ILE A 28 -5.71 40.85 -17.88
N MET A 29 -6.59 40.34 -18.72
CA MET A 29 -8.02 40.29 -18.46
C MET A 29 -8.44 39.01 -17.71
N ASP A 30 -7.75 37.89 -17.95
CA ASP A 30 -8.09 36.60 -17.36
C ASP A 30 -6.86 35.93 -16.73
N LEU A 31 -6.98 35.53 -15.47
CA LEU A 31 -5.97 34.73 -14.79
C LEU A 31 -6.16 33.25 -15.09
N ALA A 32 -5.16 32.63 -15.70
CA ALA A 32 -5.16 31.19 -15.90
C ALA A 32 -4.77 30.47 -14.60
N HIS A 33 -5.57 29.51 -14.21
CA HIS A 33 -5.32 28.70 -13.02
C HIS A 33 -4.89 27.29 -13.42
N SER A 34 -3.96 26.74 -12.64
CA SER A 34 -3.56 25.34 -12.71
C SER A 34 -3.77 24.66 -11.38
N ARG A 35 -4.19 23.40 -11.40
CA ARG A 35 -4.25 22.56 -10.19
C ARG A 35 -3.40 21.33 -10.38
N ARG A 36 -2.84 20.82 -9.30
CA ARG A 36 -2.14 19.54 -9.35
C ARG A 36 -3.11 18.45 -9.78
N ARG A 37 -2.73 17.68 -10.79
CA ARG A 37 -3.48 16.49 -11.18
C ARG A 37 -3.44 15.53 -10.01
N ARG A 38 -4.60 15.14 -9.45
CA ARG A 38 -4.66 14.06 -8.47
C ARG A 38 -4.15 12.78 -9.15
N GLN A 39 -2.99 12.33 -8.76
CA GLN A 39 -2.46 11.05 -9.22
C GLN A 39 -3.30 9.96 -8.56
N ARG A 40 -3.81 9.04 -9.37
CA ARG A 40 -4.47 7.85 -8.83
C ARG A 40 -3.39 6.97 -8.25
N LEU A 41 -3.46 6.69 -6.97
CA LEU A 41 -2.56 5.75 -6.31
C LEU A 41 -2.72 4.36 -6.95
N LYS A 42 -1.61 3.66 -7.05
CA LYS A 42 -1.55 2.23 -7.25
C LYS A 42 -1.36 1.61 -5.86
N LEU A 43 -2.05 0.54 -5.57
CA LEU A 43 -1.89 -0.21 -4.33
C LEU A 43 -1.34 -1.60 -4.65
N VAL A 44 -0.39 -2.03 -3.87
CA VAL A 44 0.07 -3.42 -3.80
C VAL A 44 -0.16 -3.89 -2.37
N LEU A 45 -0.97 -4.93 -2.20
CA LEU A 45 -1.22 -5.56 -0.92
C LEU A 45 -0.44 -6.86 -0.84
N LEU A 46 0.32 -7.03 0.24
CA LEU A 46 1.02 -8.25 0.61
C LEU A 46 0.45 -8.70 1.95
N CYS A 47 -0.35 -9.77 1.96
CA CYS A 47 -1.10 -10.20 3.14
C CYS A 47 -0.61 -11.56 3.61
N ASP A 48 -0.22 -11.61 4.86
CA ASP A 48 0.15 -12.81 5.57
C ASP A 48 -1.10 -13.64 5.90
N VAL A 49 -1.11 -14.90 5.48
CA VAL A 49 -2.17 -15.88 5.76
C VAL A 49 -1.66 -17.08 6.53
N SER A 50 -0.54 -16.90 7.24
CA SER A 50 0.04 -17.91 8.11
C SER A 50 -0.84 -18.20 9.34
N LYS A 51 -0.52 -19.28 10.06
CA LYS A 51 -1.27 -19.72 11.23
C LYS A 51 -1.37 -18.67 12.34
N SER A 52 -0.33 -17.88 12.54
CA SER A 52 -0.36 -16.78 13.51
C SER A 52 -1.38 -15.70 13.18
N MET A 53 -1.75 -15.59 11.89
CA MET A 53 -2.73 -14.64 11.38
C MET A 53 -4.16 -15.18 11.31
N ASP A 54 -4.42 -16.45 11.65
CA ASP A 54 -5.75 -17.10 11.49
C ASP A 54 -6.89 -16.33 12.15
N LEU A 55 -6.68 -15.78 13.33
CA LEU A 55 -7.68 -14.97 14.03
C LEU A 55 -8.07 -13.71 13.27
N TYR A 56 -7.16 -13.20 12.44
CA TYR A 56 -7.30 -11.97 11.68
C TYR A 56 -7.60 -12.21 10.20
N SER A 57 -7.32 -13.41 9.68
CA SER A 57 -7.37 -13.73 8.26
C SER A 57 -8.74 -13.45 7.63
N ARG A 58 -9.84 -13.88 8.25
CA ARG A 58 -11.20 -13.62 7.77
C ARG A 58 -11.52 -12.12 7.70
N PHE A 59 -11.17 -11.39 8.75
CA PHE A 59 -11.34 -9.93 8.80
C PHE A 59 -10.51 -9.23 7.75
N LEU A 60 -9.25 -9.66 7.59
CA LEU A 60 -8.34 -9.12 6.59
C LEU A 60 -8.83 -9.32 5.16
N ILE A 61 -9.37 -10.50 4.84
CA ILE A 61 -9.86 -10.76 3.49
C ILE A 61 -11.14 -9.96 3.21
N GLN A 62 -12.06 -9.81 4.18
CA GLN A 62 -13.19 -8.89 4.05
C GLN A 62 -12.72 -7.45 3.78
N PHE A 63 -11.68 -7.01 4.48
CA PHE A 63 -11.08 -5.70 4.28
C PHE A 63 -10.43 -5.57 2.89
N ILE A 64 -9.65 -6.55 2.46
CA ILE A 64 -9.02 -6.60 1.14
C ILE A 64 -10.09 -6.54 0.04
N TYR A 65 -11.15 -7.31 0.19
CA TYR A 65 -12.28 -7.32 -0.74
C TYR A 65 -12.97 -5.95 -0.83
N ALA A 66 -13.24 -5.31 0.32
CA ALA A 66 -13.77 -3.95 0.38
C ALA A 66 -12.80 -2.92 -0.26
N PHE A 67 -11.50 -3.05 -0.03
CA PHE A 67 -10.49 -2.20 -0.66
C PHE A 67 -10.45 -2.36 -2.18
N GLN A 68 -10.57 -3.59 -2.67
CA GLN A 68 -10.56 -3.89 -4.10
C GLN A 68 -11.78 -3.33 -4.82
N SER A 69 -12.94 -3.23 -4.15
CA SER A 69 -14.13 -2.58 -4.70
C SER A 69 -13.98 -1.07 -4.87
N VAL A 70 -13.17 -0.43 -4.00
CA VAL A 70 -12.95 1.03 -3.99
C VAL A 70 -11.80 1.46 -4.88
N TYR A 71 -10.69 0.71 -4.86
CA TYR A 71 -9.47 1.06 -5.58
C TYR A 71 -9.34 0.28 -6.88
N ARG A 72 -9.47 0.97 -8.03
CA ARG A 72 -9.39 0.34 -9.37
C ARG A 72 -7.99 -0.19 -9.73
N ARG A 73 -6.92 0.32 -9.10
CA ARG A 73 -5.54 -0.04 -9.38
C ARG A 73 -4.93 -0.67 -8.14
N ILE A 74 -5.39 -1.86 -7.84
CA ILE A 74 -4.93 -2.64 -6.69
C ILE A 74 -4.49 -4.01 -7.18
N GLU A 75 -3.34 -4.45 -6.71
CA GLU A 75 -2.82 -5.80 -6.88
C GLU A 75 -2.69 -6.44 -5.51
N THR A 76 -3.22 -7.63 -5.36
CA THR A 76 -3.31 -8.32 -4.08
C THR A 76 -2.60 -9.65 -4.14
N PHE A 77 -1.76 -9.86 -3.17
CA PHE A 77 -1.00 -11.08 -2.95
C PHE A 77 -1.23 -11.58 -1.54
N VAL A 78 -1.24 -12.90 -1.38
CA VAL A 78 -1.16 -13.55 -0.07
C VAL A 78 0.13 -14.34 0.02
N PHE A 79 0.65 -14.49 1.20
CA PHE A 79 1.85 -15.26 1.46
C PHE A 79 1.80 -15.99 2.80
N SER A 80 2.50 -17.12 2.84
CA SER A 80 2.85 -17.88 4.05
C SER A 80 4.24 -18.48 3.84
N THR A 81 4.37 -19.68 3.33
CA THR A 81 5.65 -20.27 2.89
C THR A 81 5.98 -19.90 1.44
N SER A 82 4.98 -19.49 0.66
CA SER A 82 5.06 -19.07 -0.74
C SER A 82 4.14 -17.90 -1.06
N LEU A 83 4.40 -17.21 -2.17
CA LEU A 83 3.64 -16.05 -2.61
C LEU A 83 2.61 -16.42 -3.67
N HIS A 84 1.37 -15.98 -3.49
CA HIS A 84 0.27 -16.19 -4.44
C HIS A 84 -0.41 -14.87 -4.81
N ARG A 85 -0.56 -14.59 -6.11
CA ARG A 85 -1.32 -13.45 -6.60
C ARG A 85 -2.81 -13.81 -6.66
N ILE A 86 -3.63 -13.09 -5.93
CA ILE A 86 -5.07 -13.39 -5.79
C ILE A 86 -5.98 -12.29 -6.37
N THR A 87 -5.41 -11.28 -7.03
CA THR A 87 -6.15 -10.14 -7.58
C THR A 87 -7.33 -10.56 -8.44
N GLU A 88 -7.12 -11.49 -9.37
CA GLU A 88 -8.15 -11.91 -10.32
C GLU A 88 -9.25 -12.75 -9.64
N THR A 89 -8.89 -13.58 -8.66
CA THR A 89 -9.87 -14.36 -7.88
C THR A 89 -10.82 -13.43 -7.15
N LEU A 90 -10.29 -12.41 -6.48
CA LEU A 90 -11.10 -11.43 -5.75
C LEU A 90 -11.92 -10.51 -6.66
N ARG A 91 -11.55 -10.33 -7.92
CA ARG A 91 -12.34 -9.55 -8.89
C ARG A 91 -13.50 -10.31 -9.50
N LYS A 92 -13.36 -11.63 -9.65
CA LYS A 92 -14.32 -12.47 -10.38
C LYS A 92 -15.32 -13.17 -9.48
N GLU A 93 -14.94 -13.39 -8.23
CA GLU A 93 -15.71 -14.18 -7.28
C GLU A 93 -16.36 -13.29 -6.21
N GLU A 94 -17.48 -13.74 -5.70
CA GLU A 94 -18.05 -13.19 -4.47
C GLU A 94 -17.17 -13.57 -3.28
N LEU A 95 -17.25 -12.78 -2.19
CA LEU A 95 -16.35 -12.91 -1.04
C LEU A 95 -16.23 -14.34 -0.51
N TYR A 96 -17.35 -15.03 -0.31
CA TYR A 96 -17.33 -16.40 0.24
C TYR A 96 -16.72 -17.42 -0.72
N SER A 97 -17.06 -17.34 -2.01
CA SER A 97 -16.47 -18.19 -3.05
C SER A 97 -14.98 -17.93 -3.23
N ALA A 98 -14.55 -16.66 -3.12
CA ALA A 98 -13.15 -16.31 -3.17
C ALA A 98 -12.38 -16.91 -1.98
N LEU A 99 -12.94 -16.85 -0.77
CA LEU A 99 -12.35 -17.43 0.44
C LEU A 99 -12.18 -18.95 0.32
N GLU A 100 -13.23 -19.63 -0.12
CA GLU A 100 -13.22 -21.08 -0.31
C GLU A 100 -12.17 -21.50 -1.36
N LYS A 101 -12.14 -20.82 -2.51
CA LYS A 101 -11.14 -21.08 -3.54
C LYS A 101 -9.71 -20.81 -3.05
N LEU A 102 -9.50 -19.76 -2.29
CA LEU A 102 -8.18 -19.40 -1.76
C LEU A 102 -7.69 -20.43 -0.76
N SER A 103 -8.56 -20.95 0.13
CA SER A 103 -8.18 -21.98 1.10
C SER A 103 -7.76 -23.29 0.43
N VAL A 104 -8.28 -23.59 -0.77
CA VAL A 104 -7.90 -24.77 -1.57
C VAL A 104 -6.69 -24.49 -2.46
N THR A 105 -6.58 -23.28 -3.02
CA THR A 105 -5.56 -22.92 -4.02
C THR A 105 -4.23 -22.53 -3.38
N VAL A 106 -4.24 -22.04 -2.12
CA VAL A 106 -3.03 -21.70 -1.37
C VAL A 106 -2.70 -22.87 -0.44
N PRO A 107 -1.79 -23.77 -0.83
CA PRO A 107 -1.57 -25.06 -0.11
C PRO A 107 -1.12 -24.88 1.32
N ASP A 108 -0.41 -23.76 1.58
CA ASP A 108 0.18 -23.44 2.88
C ASP A 108 -0.67 -22.47 3.70
N TRP A 109 -1.97 -22.40 3.41
CA TRP A 109 -2.88 -21.61 4.24
C TRP A 109 -2.84 -22.12 5.68
N SER A 110 -2.48 -21.24 6.61
CA SER A 110 -2.17 -21.60 8.00
C SER A 110 -0.89 -22.40 8.23
N GLY A 111 0.05 -22.39 7.27
CA GLY A 111 1.41 -22.93 7.42
C GLY A 111 2.35 -22.01 8.22
N GLY A 112 3.64 -22.33 8.21
CA GLY A 112 4.68 -21.41 8.72
C GLY A 112 4.86 -20.19 7.82
N THR A 113 5.60 -19.18 8.27
CA THR A 113 5.80 -17.94 7.51
C THR A 113 7.26 -17.81 7.06
N LYS A 114 7.46 -17.63 5.76
CA LYS A 114 8.76 -17.28 5.15
C LYS A 114 8.63 -15.94 4.44
N ILE A 115 8.54 -14.86 5.23
CA ILE A 115 8.28 -13.51 4.72
C ILE A 115 9.37 -13.09 3.74
N GLY A 116 10.65 -13.28 4.12
CA GLY A 116 11.79 -12.91 3.29
C GLY A 116 11.77 -13.59 1.93
N ALA A 117 11.55 -14.91 1.87
CA ALA A 117 11.48 -15.65 0.62
C ALA A 117 10.29 -15.22 -0.26
N SER A 118 9.12 -15.00 0.33
CA SER A 118 7.92 -14.52 -0.36
C SER A 118 8.12 -13.11 -0.92
N PHE A 119 8.77 -12.22 -0.19
CA PHE A 119 9.04 -10.86 -0.64
C PHE A 119 10.12 -10.84 -1.72
N LYS A 120 11.15 -11.68 -1.63
CA LYS A 120 12.11 -11.87 -2.71
C LYS A 120 11.42 -12.32 -3.98
N GLN A 121 10.55 -13.33 -3.91
CA GLN A 121 9.75 -13.80 -5.03
C GLN A 121 8.90 -12.67 -5.63
N PHE A 122 8.26 -11.82 -4.78
CA PHE A 122 7.51 -10.67 -5.23
C PHE A 122 8.38 -9.67 -6.00
N VAL A 123 9.54 -9.31 -5.45
CA VAL A 123 10.46 -8.34 -6.05
C VAL A 123 10.96 -8.84 -7.42
N GLU A 124 11.36 -10.10 -7.51
CA GLU A 124 11.88 -10.70 -8.74
C GLU A 124 10.82 -10.81 -9.85
N GLN A 125 9.60 -11.24 -9.52
CA GLN A 125 8.57 -11.49 -10.53
C GLN A 125 7.75 -10.24 -10.87
N TYR A 126 7.49 -9.36 -9.89
CA TYR A 126 6.53 -8.27 -10.00
C TYR A 126 7.11 -6.89 -9.66
N GLY A 127 8.22 -6.81 -8.93
CA GLY A 127 8.74 -5.58 -8.35
C GLY A 127 8.79 -4.43 -9.34
N LEU A 128 9.59 -4.53 -10.39
CA LEU A 128 9.74 -3.46 -11.39
C LEU A 128 8.47 -3.18 -12.21
N LYS A 129 7.53 -4.12 -12.28
CA LYS A 129 6.28 -3.97 -13.05
C LYS A 129 5.19 -3.24 -12.25
N LEU A 130 5.13 -3.52 -10.95
CA LEU A 130 4.03 -3.07 -10.08
C LEU A 130 4.42 -1.94 -9.13
N VAL A 131 5.72 -1.83 -8.78
CA VAL A 131 6.19 -0.87 -7.79
C VAL A 131 6.88 0.30 -8.48
N ASP A 132 6.33 1.50 -8.30
CA ASP A 132 6.90 2.76 -8.78
C ASP A 132 6.57 3.91 -7.81
N SER A 133 7.03 5.11 -8.12
CA SER A 133 6.81 6.31 -7.31
C SER A 133 5.34 6.73 -7.12
N GLN A 134 4.37 6.01 -7.68
CA GLN A 134 2.93 6.19 -7.46
C GLN A 134 2.32 5.04 -6.67
N THR A 135 3.09 4.00 -6.40
CA THR A 135 2.63 2.78 -5.73
C THR A 135 2.79 2.91 -4.21
N VAL A 136 1.72 2.64 -3.49
CA VAL A 136 1.77 2.40 -2.05
C VAL A 136 1.76 0.89 -1.84
N VAL A 137 2.79 0.39 -1.18
CA VAL A 137 2.87 -1.01 -0.76
C VAL A 137 2.30 -1.12 0.64
N LEU A 138 1.27 -1.94 0.79
CA LEU A 138 0.60 -2.21 2.05
C LEU A 138 0.86 -3.65 2.45
N ILE A 139 1.60 -3.83 3.53
CA ILE A 139 1.96 -5.13 4.09
C ILE A 139 1.09 -5.37 5.32
N ILE A 140 0.50 -6.54 5.44
CA ILE A 140 -0.30 -6.93 6.60
C ILE A 140 0.27 -8.24 7.14
N SER A 141 0.99 -8.17 8.24
CA SER A 141 1.65 -9.31 8.90
C SER A 141 2.01 -8.95 10.33
N ASP A 142 2.10 -9.95 11.20
CA ASP A 142 2.64 -9.81 12.55
C ASP A 142 4.18 -9.72 12.57
N GLY A 143 4.82 -10.03 11.43
CA GLY A 143 6.26 -9.97 11.25
C GLY A 143 7.01 -11.16 11.84
N TRP A 144 6.33 -12.26 12.13
CA TRP A 144 6.96 -13.48 12.63
C TRP A 144 7.52 -14.29 11.44
N ASP A 145 8.78 -14.02 11.12
CA ASP A 145 9.48 -14.72 10.04
C ASP A 145 10.33 -15.88 10.60
N THR A 146 10.17 -17.06 10.00
CA THR A 146 10.98 -18.25 10.28
C THR A 146 12.08 -18.48 9.22
N GLY A 147 12.16 -17.59 8.22
CA GLY A 147 13.10 -17.67 7.10
C GLY A 147 14.39 -16.89 7.32
N GLU A 148 15.04 -16.60 6.21
CA GLU A 148 16.28 -15.82 6.15
C GLU A 148 15.96 -14.32 6.22
N VAL A 149 16.43 -13.67 7.27
CA VAL A 149 16.14 -12.25 7.55
C VAL A 149 16.75 -11.33 6.51
N ASP A 150 17.92 -11.66 5.98
CA ASP A 150 18.62 -10.88 4.96
C ASP A 150 17.78 -10.73 3.68
N LEU A 151 17.05 -11.78 3.29
CA LEU A 151 16.14 -11.73 2.14
C LEU A 151 14.98 -10.75 2.36
N LEU A 152 14.52 -10.65 3.60
CA LEU A 152 13.47 -9.70 3.97
C LEU A 152 14.02 -8.27 3.93
N GLU A 153 15.20 -8.04 4.51
CA GLU A 153 15.84 -6.72 4.54
C GLU A 153 16.08 -6.19 3.12
N ASP A 154 16.69 -6.98 2.24
CA ASP A 154 16.94 -6.63 0.84
C ASP A 154 15.66 -6.30 0.08
N SER A 155 14.63 -7.12 0.28
CA SER A 155 13.33 -6.92 -0.36
C SER A 155 12.64 -5.66 0.14
N MET A 156 12.68 -5.40 1.44
CA MET A 156 12.12 -4.19 2.05
C MET A 156 12.89 -2.93 1.62
N HIS A 157 14.22 -3.02 1.51
CA HIS A 157 15.04 -1.95 0.94
C HIS A 157 14.62 -1.62 -0.49
N PHE A 158 14.42 -2.64 -1.35
CA PHE A 158 13.91 -2.44 -2.70
C PHE A 158 12.55 -1.74 -2.70
N LEU A 159 11.60 -2.21 -1.88
CA LEU A 159 10.25 -1.63 -1.80
C LEU A 159 10.31 -0.16 -1.35
N HIS A 160 11.06 0.15 -0.31
CA HIS A 160 11.23 1.51 0.21
C HIS A 160 11.85 2.46 -0.83
N LYS A 161 12.82 1.98 -1.59
CA LYS A 161 13.52 2.76 -2.63
C LYS A 161 12.62 3.09 -3.83
N HIS A 162 11.74 2.18 -4.24
CA HIS A 162 10.97 2.30 -5.48
C HIS A 162 9.52 2.73 -5.26
N ALA A 163 8.91 2.33 -4.15
CA ALA A 163 7.53 2.70 -3.84
C ALA A 163 7.41 4.18 -3.43
N ARG A 164 6.20 4.68 -3.50
CA ARG A 164 5.86 5.98 -2.94
C ARG A 164 5.87 5.97 -1.42
N ASN A 165 5.28 4.93 -0.83
CA ASN A 165 5.27 4.65 0.60
C ASN A 165 5.17 3.16 0.83
N VAL A 166 5.81 2.70 1.89
CA VAL A 166 5.66 1.36 2.46
C VAL A 166 4.92 1.49 3.79
N ILE A 167 3.77 0.84 3.88
CA ILE A 167 2.91 0.84 5.07
C ILE A 167 2.87 -0.59 5.59
N TRP A 168 3.23 -0.79 6.86
CA TRP A 168 3.10 -2.07 7.52
C TRP A 168 2.00 -2.02 8.58
N LEU A 169 1.01 -2.86 8.40
CA LEU A 169 -0.08 -3.06 9.34
C LEU A 169 0.18 -4.33 10.16
N ASN A 170 0.37 -4.17 11.45
CA ASN A 170 0.56 -5.29 12.35
C ASN A 170 -0.67 -5.44 13.26
N PRO A 171 -1.37 -6.60 13.22
CA PRO A 171 -2.56 -6.81 14.06
C PRO A 171 -2.25 -6.77 15.56
N LEU A 172 -1.06 -7.19 15.95
CA LEU A 172 -0.64 -7.26 17.35
C LEU A 172 -0.29 -5.89 17.95
N LYS A 173 0.00 -4.88 17.10
CA LYS A 173 0.38 -3.53 17.57
C LYS A 173 -0.69 -2.84 18.44
N GLY A 174 -1.94 -3.32 18.40
CA GLY A 174 -3.00 -2.81 19.28
C GLY A 174 -3.03 -3.43 20.67
N SER A 175 -2.23 -4.46 20.92
CA SER A 175 -2.19 -5.15 22.20
C SER A 175 -1.33 -4.39 23.22
N PRO A 176 -1.76 -4.30 24.51
CA PRO A 176 -0.95 -3.68 25.55
C PRO A 176 0.42 -4.39 25.67
N GLY A 177 1.49 -3.60 25.72
CA GLY A 177 2.86 -4.13 25.86
C GLY A 177 3.47 -4.71 24.58
N TYR A 178 2.80 -4.62 23.44
CA TYR A 178 3.38 -5.07 22.17
C TYR A 178 4.66 -4.29 21.82
N GLN A 179 5.72 -5.03 21.53
CA GLN A 179 6.96 -4.48 20.96
C GLN A 179 7.31 -5.23 19.67
N PRO A 180 7.78 -4.55 18.63
CA PRO A 180 8.18 -5.15 17.36
C PRO A 180 9.55 -5.83 17.49
N ALA A 181 9.64 -6.83 18.40
CA ALA A 181 10.89 -7.47 18.79
C ALA A 181 11.24 -8.70 17.93
N THR A 182 10.35 -9.14 17.03
CA THR A 182 10.65 -10.26 16.15
C THR A 182 11.77 -9.89 15.18
N ARG A 183 12.60 -10.86 14.80
CA ARG A 183 13.73 -10.65 13.86
C ARG A 183 13.24 -10.05 12.54
N GLY A 184 12.13 -10.55 12.02
CA GLY A 184 11.53 -10.02 10.78
C GLY A 184 11.10 -8.56 10.92
N MET A 185 10.45 -8.19 12.04
CA MET A 185 10.07 -6.79 12.26
C MET A 185 11.30 -5.88 12.40
N GLN A 186 12.33 -6.30 13.12
CA GLN A 186 13.54 -5.50 13.28
C GLN A 186 14.24 -5.22 11.95
N ALA A 187 14.31 -6.20 11.05
CA ALA A 187 14.85 -6.02 9.71
C ALA A 187 13.96 -5.13 8.82
N ALA A 188 12.65 -5.23 8.95
CA ALA A 188 11.72 -4.47 8.12
C ALA A 188 11.57 -3.00 8.54
N LEU A 189 11.63 -2.70 9.86
CA LEU A 189 11.34 -1.37 10.42
C LEU A 189 12.09 -0.20 9.77
N PRO A 190 13.40 -0.28 9.46
CA PRO A 190 14.13 0.81 8.82
C PRO A 190 13.57 1.20 7.44
N HIS A 191 12.81 0.31 6.83
CA HIS A 191 12.27 0.46 5.47
C HIS A 191 10.76 0.72 5.43
N ILE A 192 10.15 1.00 6.57
CA ILE A 192 8.71 1.27 6.71
C ILE A 192 8.49 2.78 6.89
N ASP A 193 7.65 3.37 6.04
CA ASP A 193 7.26 4.78 6.19
C ASP A 193 6.16 4.97 7.25
N ILE A 194 5.23 4.00 7.35
CA ILE A 194 4.11 4.04 8.29
C ILE A 194 3.93 2.66 8.92
N PHE A 195 4.11 2.58 10.23
CA PHE A 195 3.85 1.38 11.02
C PHE A 195 2.58 1.57 11.85
N ALA A 196 1.51 0.83 11.55
CA ALA A 196 0.21 1.02 12.16
C ALA A 196 -0.43 -0.30 12.61
N SER A 197 -1.43 -0.20 13.47
CA SER A 197 -2.22 -1.35 13.92
C SER A 197 -3.30 -1.71 12.89
N ALA A 198 -3.67 -3.00 12.83
CA ALA A 198 -4.76 -3.52 12.00
C ALA A 198 -5.75 -4.39 12.80
N HIS A 199 -5.90 -4.14 14.11
CA HIS A 199 -6.70 -5.00 14.98
C HIS A 199 -8.21 -4.69 15.01
N ASN A 200 -8.64 -3.54 14.49
CA ASN A 200 -10.07 -3.15 14.51
C ASN A 200 -10.46 -2.20 13.36
N LEU A 201 -11.76 -1.93 13.23
CA LEU A 201 -12.32 -1.03 12.21
C LEU A 201 -11.78 0.41 12.29
N ASN A 202 -11.46 0.91 13.48
CA ASN A 202 -10.92 2.26 13.64
C ASN A 202 -9.51 2.37 13.07
N SER A 203 -8.68 1.33 13.26
CA SER A 203 -7.35 1.24 12.63
C SER A 203 -7.45 1.30 11.12
N LEU A 204 -8.45 0.64 10.54
CA LEU A 204 -8.68 0.64 9.08
C LEU A 204 -9.22 1.98 8.57
N ARG A 205 -10.09 2.66 9.33
CA ARG A 205 -10.50 4.04 9.01
C ARG A 205 -9.31 4.99 8.98
N ASN A 206 -8.42 4.87 9.97
CA ASN A 206 -7.19 5.67 10.01
C ASN A 206 -6.31 5.41 8.80
N LEU A 207 -6.19 4.16 8.35
CA LEU A 207 -5.48 3.82 7.12
C LEU A 207 -6.09 4.51 5.89
N VAL A 208 -7.42 4.48 5.75
CA VAL A 208 -8.11 5.16 4.64
C VAL A 208 -7.81 6.65 4.63
N HIS A 209 -7.82 7.30 5.80
CA HIS A 209 -7.44 8.71 5.95
C HIS A 209 -5.98 8.95 5.56
N GLN A 210 -5.07 8.08 5.97
CA GLN A 210 -3.65 8.16 5.59
C GLN A 210 -3.46 8.02 4.07
N LEU A 211 -4.10 7.04 3.44
CA LEU A 211 -4.06 6.87 1.99
C LEU A 211 -4.61 8.10 1.24
N ALA A 212 -5.70 8.69 1.74
CA ALA A 212 -6.25 9.93 1.18
C ALA A 212 -5.26 11.10 1.28
N ARG A 213 -4.53 11.24 2.40
CA ARG A 213 -3.46 12.25 2.58
C ARG A 213 -2.29 12.01 1.64
N ILE A 214 -1.83 10.76 1.50
CA ILE A 214 -0.79 10.37 0.54
C ILE A 214 -1.25 10.71 -0.88
N GLN A 215 -2.49 10.42 -1.23
CA GLN A 215 -3.06 10.76 -2.54
C GLN A 215 -3.11 12.26 -2.79
N ALA A 216 -3.37 13.06 -1.76
CA ALA A 216 -3.37 14.52 -1.82
C ALA A 216 -1.95 15.11 -1.95
N GLY A 217 -0.90 14.28 -1.81
CA GLY A 217 0.50 14.71 -1.89
C GLY A 217 1.05 15.25 -0.58
N GLN A 218 0.36 15.04 0.52
CA GLN A 218 0.86 15.30 1.86
C GLN A 218 1.71 14.10 2.27
N SER A 219 3.04 14.28 2.28
CA SER A 219 3.97 13.26 2.76
C SER A 219 3.84 13.18 4.27
N SER A 220 3.29 12.10 4.77
CA SER A 220 3.38 11.78 6.20
C SER A 220 4.48 10.73 6.35
N ARG A 221 5.70 11.17 6.53
CA ARG A 221 6.69 10.36 7.23
C ARG A 221 6.29 10.43 8.70
N MET A 222 5.52 9.49 9.15
CA MET A 222 5.21 9.34 10.57
C MET A 222 6.13 8.26 11.09
N VAL A 223 7.26 8.70 11.60
CA VAL A 223 8.14 7.92 12.47
C VAL A 223 7.29 7.40 13.63
N ILE A 224 7.33 6.09 13.81
CA ILE A 224 7.14 5.29 15.00
C ILE A 224 6.88 6.16 16.26
N GLY A 225 5.60 6.35 16.59
CA GLY A 225 5.22 6.66 17.95
C GLY A 225 5.27 5.34 18.74
N VAL A 226 6.20 5.26 19.68
CA VAL A 226 6.32 4.25 20.72
C VAL A 226 5.06 4.20 21.58
#